data_f2ab97a9714e60cb3597e42f7a532e38
#
_entry.id   f2ab97a9714e60cb3597e42f7a532e38
#
_cell.length_a   1.000
_cell.length_b   1.000
_cell.length_c   1.000
_cell.angle_alpha   90.00
_cell.angle_beta   90.00
_cell.angle_gamma   90.00
#
_symmetry.space_group_name_H-M   'P 1'
#
loop_
_entity.id
_entity.type
_entity.pdbx_description
1 polymer ?
#
loop_
_entity_poly.entity_id
_entity_poly.type
_entity_poly.pdbx_seq_one_letter_code
_entity_poly.pdbx_strand_id
1 'polypeptide(L)'
;MGFFELLGSKTIGLFHQLGAVILLLNSSCKELNHLRFRETIKQCLDLGVLSFPIVALTLLFTGMVLSVQIAGELTKYGAGFTVGAIVAIGMGRELGPVLCGVVLAGRVGAAITAEIGTMRVTEQIDALRCMAVSPVGYLVLPRLLSCMAMLPILTVFGVSIGVFGGMIVASLTHGVSSYVFIRSEEH
;
A
#
# COMPACT_ATOMS: atom_id res chain seq x y z
N MET A 1 34.65 -9.64 20.57
CA MET A 1 33.40 -10.15 19.94
C MET A 1 33.72 -10.38 18.48
N GLY A 2 33.72 -11.63 18.05
CA GLY A 2 34.10 -12.00 16.69
C GLY A 2 32.99 -11.61 15.69
N PHE A 3 33.39 -11.26 14.47
CA PHE A 3 32.48 -10.95 13.37
C PHE A 3 31.37 -12.02 13.20
N PHE A 4 31.70 -13.28 13.42
CA PHE A 4 30.76 -14.41 13.38
C PHE A 4 29.72 -14.40 14.51
N GLU A 5 30.09 -13.96 15.73
CA GLU A 5 29.13 -13.82 16.85
C GLU A 5 28.10 -12.69 16.55
N LEU A 6 28.57 -11.59 15.97
CA LEU A 6 27.69 -10.47 15.60
C LEU A 6 26.74 -10.85 14.46
N LEU A 7 27.20 -11.61 13.46
CA LEU A 7 26.37 -12.16 12.39
C LEU A 7 25.37 -13.17 12.95
N GLY A 8 25.81 -14.10 13.80
CA GLY A 8 24.95 -15.11 14.39
C GLY A 8 23.84 -14.51 15.25
N SER A 9 24.15 -13.52 16.10
CA SER A 9 23.15 -12.87 16.93
C SER A 9 22.11 -12.08 16.12
N LYS A 10 22.53 -11.40 15.05
CA LYS A 10 21.59 -10.69 14.14
C LYS A 10 20.70 -11.67 13.38
N THR A 11 21.26 -12.78 12.91
CA THR A 11 20.49 -13.79 12.17
C THR A 11 19.45 -14.46 13.09
N ILE A 12 19.84 -14.84 14.31
CA ILE A 12 18.91 -15.39 15.31
C ILE A 12 17.82 -14.37 15.66
N GLY A 13 18.20 -13.08 15.82
CA GLY A 13 17.24 -11.99 16.05
C GLY A 13 16.21 -11.86 14.94
N LEU A 14 16.63 -11.96 13.67
CA LEU A 14 15.73 -11.95 12.52
C LEU A 14 14.76 -13.14 12.53
N PHE A 15 15.25 -14.35 12.76
CA PHE A 15 14.39 -15.54 12.86
C PHE A 15 13.41 -15.45 14.01
N HIS A 16 13.82 -14.90 15.16
CA HIS A 16 12.94 -14.67 16.29
C HIS A 16 11.83 -13.66 15.97
N GLN A 17 12.17 -12.56 15.27
CA GLN A 17 11.18 -11.56 14.82
C GLN A 17 10.20 -12.16 13.81
N LEU A 18 10.69 -12.92 12.81
CA LEU A 18 9.83 -13.61 11.85
C LEU A 18 8.90 -14.61 12.54
N GLY A 19 9.42 -15.39 13.50
CA GLY A 19 8.63 -16.31 14.31
C GLY A 19 7.53 -15.58 15.10
N ALA A 20 7.84 -14.43 15.70
CA ALA A 20 6.87 -13.62 16.42
C ALA A 20 5.75 -13.10 15.49
N VAL A 21 6.08 -12.65 14.27
CA VAL A 21 5.10 -12.21 13.27
C VAL A 21 4.19 -13.36 12.83
N ILE A 22 4.75 -14.55 12.57
CA ILE A 22 3.96 -15.75 12.21
C ILE A 22 3.01 -16.15 13.35
N LEU A 23 3.48 -16.12 14.59
CA LEU A 23 2.66 -16.41 15.76
C LEU A 23 1.53 -15.39 15.94
N LEU A 24 1.81 -14.10 15.71
CA LEU A 24 0.79 -13.04 15.74
C LEU A 24 -0.27 -13.25 14.65
N LEU A 25 0.13 -13.58 13.43
CA LEU A 25 -0.79 -13.89 12.33
C LEU A 25 -1.65 -15.10 12.65
N ASN A 26 -1.05 -16.18 13.16
CA ASN A 26 -1.79 -17.38 13.56
C ASN A 26 -2.79 -17.11 14.70
N SER A 27 -2.37 -16.34 15.70
CA SER A 27 -3.26 -15.91 16.80
C SER A 27 -4.41 -15.05 16.28
N SER A 28 -4.13 -14.12 15.35
CA SER A 28 -5.15 -13.28 14.73
C SER A 28 -6.16 -14.13 13.93
N CYS A 29 -5.69 -15.15 13.20
CA CYS A 29 -6.56 -16.06 12.47
C CYS A 29 -7.50 -16.86 13.39
N LYS A 30 -7.03 -17.27 14.57
CA LYS A 30 -7.85 -18.01 15.54
C LYS A 30 -8.98 -17.16 16.15
N GLU A 31 -8.77 -15.84 16.24
CA GLU A 31 -9.74 -14.92 16.81
C GLU A 31 -10.69 -14.30 15.77
N LEU A 32 -10.62 -14.73 14.50
CA LEU A 32 -11.52 -14.27 13.43
C LEU A 32 -13.02 -14.42 13.78
N ASN A 33 -13.35 -15.37 14.66
CA ASN A 33 -14.73 -15.60 15.08
C ASN A 33 -15.30 -14.52 16.03
N HIS A 34 -14.44 -13.63 16.55
CA HIS A 34 -14.82 -12.49 17.40
C HIS A 34 -14.68 -11.14 16.69
N LEU A 35 -14.90 -11.13 15.36
CA LEU A 35 -14.82 -9.92 14.54
C LEU A 35 -15.78 -8.84 15.04
N ARG A 36 -15.22 -7.70 15.45
CA ARG A 36 -15.95 -6.48 15.72
C ARG A 36 -16.09 -5.66 14.43
N PHE A 37 -17.08 -6.01 13.64
CA PHE A 37 -17.33 -5.43 12.32
C PHE A 37 -17.34 -3.88 12.34
N ARG A 38 -17.92 -3.28 13.37
CA ARG A 38 -17.97 -1.83 13.55
C ARG A 38 -16.60 -1.19 13.70
N GLU A 39 -15.70 -1.83 14.45
CA GLU A 39 -14.32 -1.34 14.65
C GLU A 39 -13.50 -1.51 13.36
N THR A 40 -13.70 -2.60 12.64
CA THR A 40 -13.03 -2.84 11.35
C THR A 40 -13.42 -1.78 10.31
N ILE A 41 -14.72 -1.44 10.20
CA ILE A 41 -15.17 -0.38 9.29
C ILE A 41 -14.57 0.98 9.68
N LYS A 42 -14.54 1.31 10.97
CA LYS A 42 -13.94 2.55 11.43
C LYS A 42 -12.45 2.63 11.09
N GLN A 43 -11.72 1.54 11.29
CA GLN A 43 -10.32 1.42 10.88
C GLN A 43 -10.14 1.51 9.36
N CYS A 44 -11.06 0.94 8.56
CA CYS A 44 -11.05 1.09 7.10
C CYS A 44 -11.19 2.56 6.67
N LEU A 45 -12.07 3.32 7.33
CA LEU A 45 -12.25 4.74 7.03
C LEU A 45 -10.99 5.54 7.42
N ASP A 46 -10.47 5.32 8.62
CA ASP A 46 -9.30 6.04 9.12
C ASP A 46 -8.04 5.72 8.30
N LEU A 47 -7.78 4.44 8.01
CA LEU A 47 -6.62 4.02 7.25
C LEU A 47 -6.76 4.28 5.75
N GLY A 48 -7.95 4.09 5.19
CA GLY A 48 -8.22 4.24 3.77
C GLY A 48 -8.34 5.70 3.36
N VAL A 49 -9.30 6.43 3.93
CA VAL A 49 -9.59 7.81 3.51
C VAL A 49 -8.42 8.74 3.79
N LEU A 50 -7.80 8.64 4.94
CA LEU A 50 -6.64 9.45 5.27
C LEU A 50 -5.37 9.09 4.46
N SER A 51 -5.28 7.87 3.90
CA SER A 51 -4.15 7.47 3.03
C SER A 51 -4.40 7.81 1.57
N PHE A 52 -5.66 8.01 1.16
CA PHE A 52 -6.02 8.27 -0.22
C PHE A 52 -5.27 9.46 -0.85
N PRO A 53 -5.16 10.64 -0.21
CA PRO A 53 -4.51 11.79 -0.84
C PRO A 53 -3.03 11.54 -1.17
N ILE A 54 -2.30 10.89 -0.27
CA ILE A 54 -0.87 10.62 -0.47
C ILE A 54 -0.65 9.54 -1.54
N VAL A 55 -1.48 8.50 -1.56
CA VAL A 55 -1.43 7.45 -2.59
C VAL A 55 -1.80 8.04 -3.95
N ALA A 56 -2.88 8.81 -4.03
CA ALA A 56 -3.33 9.47 -5.25
C ALA A 56 -2.25 10.40 -5.82
N LEU A 57 -1.64 11.23 -4.98
CA LEU A 57 -0.57 12.14 -5.39
C LEU A 57 0.66 11.38 -5.89
N THR A 58 1.09 10.36 -5.17
CA THR A 58 2.25 9.54 -5.55
C THR A 58 2.03 8.85 -6.89
N LEU A 59 0.89 8.19 -7.08
CA LEU A 59 0.57 7.49 -8.31
C LEU A 59 0.30 8.45 -9.48
N LEU A 60 -0.29 9.63 -9.22
CA LEU A 60 -0.46 10.68 -10.22
C LEU A 60 0.90 11.11 -10.80
N PHE A 61 1.85 11.48 -9.93
CA PHE A 61 3.18 11.89 -10.39
C PHE A 61 3.94 10.76 -11.07
N THR A 62 3.85 9.55 -10.55
CA THR A 62 4.48 8.38 -11.19
C THR A 62 3.91 8.14 -12.58
N GLY A 63 2.60 8.20 -12.77
CA GLY A 63 1.97 8.06 -14.07
C GLY A 63 2.37 9.15 -15.06
N MET A 64 2.45 10.41 -14.60
CA MET A 64 2.93 11.52 -15.42
C MET A 64 4.38 11.31 -15.88
N VAL A 65 5.29 10.97 -14.97
CA VAL A 65 6.71 10.72 -15.27
C VAL A 65 6.87 9.55 -16.24
N LEU A 66 6.19 8.44 -15.96
CA LEU A 66 6.23 7.24 -16.81
C LEU A 66 5.74 7.57 -18.23
N SER A 67 4.64 8.32 -18.33
CA SER A 67 4.08 8.72 -19.61
C SER A 67 5.04 9.59 -20.43
N VAL A 68 5.72 10.56 -19.81
CA VAL A 68 6.73 11.40 -20.50
C VAL A 68 7.88 10.56 -21.03
N GLN A 69 8.40 9.63 -20.22
CA GLN A 69 9.51 8.76 -20.61
C GLN A 69 9.12 7.86 -21.78
N ILE A 70 8.00 7.19 -21.69
CA ILE A 70 7.52 6.26 -22.72
C ILE A 70 7.14 7.03 -23.99
N ALA A 71 6.40 8.13 -23.89
CA ALA A 71 6.00 8.91 -25.05
C ALA A 71 7.21 9.50 -25.77
N GLY A 72 8.22 9.98 -25.04
CA GLY A 72 9.45 10.52 -25.61
C GLY A 72 10.22 9.51 -26.46
N GLU A 73 10.24 8.24 -26.07
CA GLU A 73 10.90 7.19 -26.85
C GLU A 73 10.03 6.67 -28.01
N LEU A 74 8.75 6.36 -27.74
CA LEU A 74 7.87 5.77 -28.76
C LEU A 74 7.54 6.73 -29.91
N THR A 75 7.44 8.02 -29.66
CA THR A 75 7.20 9.01 -30.74
C THR A 75 8.35 9.08 -31.74
N LYS A 76 9.59 8.85 -31.31
CA LYS A 76 10.77 8.78 -32.22
C LYS A 76 10.65 7.63 -33.21
N TYR A 77 10.00 6.54 -32.83
CA TYR A 77 9.78 5.37 -33.67
C TYR A 77 8.42 5.36 -34.39
N GLY A 78 7.66 6.47 -34.30
CA GLY A 78 6.34 6.57 -34.91
C GLY A 78 5.24 5.74 -34.24
N ALA A 79 5.51 5.18 -33.03
CA ALA A 79 4.63 4.28 -32.28
C ALA A 79 3.86 5.01 -31.15
N GLY A 80 3.59 6.31 -31.31
CA GLY A 80 2.89 7.11 -30.30
C GLY A 80 1.48 6.61 -29.92
N PHE A 81 0.87 5.80 -30.80
CA PHE A 81 -0.46 5.22 -30.55
C PHE A 81 -0.45 4.10 -29.49
N THR A 82 0.70 3.56 -29.09
CA THR A 82 0.81 2.50 -28.07
C THR A 82 1.17 3.02 -26.68
N VAL A 83 1.40 4.32 -26.54
CA VAL A 83 1.83 4.92 -25.25
C VAL A 83 0.83 4.65 -24.14
N GLY A 84 -0.48 4.84 -24.39
CA GLY A 84 -1.52 4.61 -23.40
C GLY A 84 -1.54 3.17 -22.88
N ALA A 85 -1.50 2.19 -23.78
CA ALA A 85 -1.50 0.78 -23.40
C ALA A 85 -0.30 0.43 -22.51
N ILE A 86 0.90 0.89 -22.87
CA ILE A 86 2.11 0.58 -22.10
C ILE A 86 2.08 1.24 -20.73
N VAL A 87 1.61 2.50 -20.63
CA VAL A 87 1.45 3.21 -19.36
C VAL A 87 0.41 2.51 -18.48
N ALA A 88 -0.75 2.15 -19.04
CA ALA A 88 -1.82 1.48 -18.30
C ALA A 88 -1.36 0.10 -17.79
N ILE A 89 -0.72 -0.71 -18.62
CA ILE A 89 -0.19 -2.02 -18.23
C ILE A 89 0.91 -1.88 -17.16
N GLY A 90 1.88 -0.97 -17.36
CA GLY A 90 2.97 -0.76 -16.40
C GLY A 90 2.47 -0.25 -15.06
N MET A 91 1.53 0.69 -15.06
CA MET A 91 0.89 1.19 -13.83
C MET A 91 0.00 0.12 -13.17
N GLY A 92 -0.79 -0.62 -13.95
CA GLY A 92 -1.74 -1.58 -13.41
C GLY A 92 -1.10 -2.84 -12.84
N ARG A 93 -0.10 -3.40 -13.54
CA ARG A 93 0.51 -4.68 -13.17
C ARG A 93 1.67 -4.56 -12.17
N GLU A 94 2.47 -3.53 -12.29
CA GLU A 94 3.73 -3.46 -11.57
C GLU A 94 3.78 -2.25 -10.61
N LEU A 95 3.79 -1.04 -11.16
CA LEU A 95 4.06 0.17 -10.38
C LEU A 95 2.95 0.52 -9.39
N GLY A 96 1.69 0.41 -9.80
CA GLY A 96 0.55 0.78 -8.97
C GLY A 96 0.48 -0.03 -7.67
N PRO A 97 0.41 -1.36 -7.73
CA PRO A 97 0.34 -2.20 -6.52
C PRO A 97 1.57 -2.06 -5.62
N VAL A 98 2.77 -2.00 -6.21
CA VAL A 98 4.02 -1.89 -5.45
C VAL A 98 4.11 -0.54 -4.73
N LEU A 99 3.90 0.58 -5.44
CA LEU A 99 3.98 1.90 -4.84
C LEU A 99 2.87 2.13 -3.81
N CYS A 100 1.65 1.70 -4.10
CA CYS A 100 0.54 1.76 -3.15
C CYS A 100 0.88 0.98 -1.88
N GLY A 101 1.41 -0.25 -2.02
CA GLY A 101 1.82 -1.09 -0.89
C GLY A 101 2.92 -0.45 -0.04
N VAL A 102 3.96 0.10 -0.68
CA VAL A 102 5.07 0.77 0.03
C VAL A 102 4.60 2.01 0.78
N VAL A 103 3.81 2.88 0.13
CA VAL A 103 3.27 4.11 0.75
C VAL A 103 2.35 3.77 1.93
N LEU A 104 1.46 2.79 1.75
CA LEU A 104 0.59 2.32 2.83
C LEU A 104 1.37 1.69 3.97
N ALA A 105 2.33 0.81 3.68
CA ALA A 105 3.15 0.17 4.71
C ALA A 105 3.89 1.21 5.57
N GLY A 106 4.48 2.23 4.95
CA GLY A 106 5.17 3.31 5.66
C GLY A 106 4.22 4.12 6.54
N ARG A 107 3.13 4.63 5.96
CA ARG A 107 2.20 5.50 6.66
C ARG A 107 1.39 4.77 7.74
N VAL A 108 0.78 3.65 7.38
CA VAL A 108 -0.06 2.87 8.29
C VAL A 108 0.80 2.23 9.37
N GLY A 109 1.98 1.70 9.02
CA GLY A 109 2.93 1.15 9.97
C GLY A 109 3.35 2.18 11.03
N ALA A 110 3.69 3.39 10.61
CA ALA A 110 4.02 4.49 11.54
C ALA A 110 2.84 4.86 12.45
N ALA A 111 1.63 5.00 11.89
CA ALA A 111 0.43 5.33 12.65
C ALA A 111 0.10 4.26 13.70
N ILE A 112 0.11 2.98 13.31
CA ILE A 112 -0.15 1.85 14.22
C ILE A 112 0.91 1.79 15.32
N THR A 113 2.19 2.00 14.99
CA THR A 113 3.28 1.97 15.96
C THR A 113 3.13 3.09 16.99
N ALA A 114 2.80 4.30 16.56
CA ALA A 114 2.56 5.44 17.44
C ALA A 114 1.38 5.19 18.38
N GLU A 115 0.27 4.67 17.86
CA GLU A 115 -0.94 4.39 18.64
C GLU A 115 -0.71 3.27 19.67
N ILE A 116 -0.07 2.17 19.28
CA ILE A 116 0.30 1.09 20.22
C ILE A 116 1.29 1.60 21.27
N GLY A 117 2.23 2.46 20.85
CA GLY A 117 3.18 3.10 21.76
C GLY A 117 2.48 3.93 22.86
N THR A 118 1.52 4.76 22.46
CA THR A 118 0.73 5.56 23.43
C THR A 118 -0.12 4.68 24.34
N MET A 119 -0.76 3.63 23.81
CA MET A 119 -1.54 2.68 24.61
C MET A 119 -0.68 1.93 25.64
N ARG A 120 0.57 1.68 25.32
CA ARG A 120 1.50 1.03 26.25
C ARG A 120 1.93 1.97 27.39
N VAL A 121 2.22 3.23 27.08
CA VAL A 121 2.60 4.22 28.08
C VAL A 121 1.45 4.56 29.05
N THR A 122 0.22 4.51 28.53
CA THR A 122 -1.01 4.77 29.34
C THR A 122 -1.57 3.50 30.00
N GLU A 123 -0.83 2.39 30.00
CA GLU A 123 -1.19 1.09 30.62
C GLU A 123 -2.52 0.49 30.12
N GLN A 124 -3.05 0.97 28.99
CA GLN A 124 -4.32 0.48 28.42
C GLN A 124 -4.22 -1.00 27.97
N ILE A 125 -3.04 -1.44 27.53
CA ILE A 125 -2.81 -2.84 27.12
C ILE A 125 -2.89 -3.77 28.33
N ASP A 126 -2.39 -3.35 29.49
CA ASP A 126 -2.42 -4.14 30.72
C ASP A 126 -3.84 -4.13 31.32
N ALA A 127 -4.57 -3.03 31.20
CA ALA A 127 -5.99 -2.99 31.55
C ALA A 127 -6.83 -3.99 30.72
N LEU A 128 -6.56 -4.11 29.40
CA LEU A 128 -7.21 -5.12 28.55
C LEU A 128 -6.92 -6.55 29.01
N ARG A 129 -5.69 -6.82 29.42
CA ARG A 129 -5.29 -8.13 29.96
C ARG A 129 -6.00 -8.45 31.26
N CYS A 130 -6.14 -7.47 32.15
CA CYS A 130 -6.89 -7.63 33.41
C CYS A 130 -8.37 -7.95 33.17
N MET A 131 -8.94 -7.45 32.08
CA MET A 131 -10.32 -7.77 31.67
C MET A 131 -10.45 -9.09 30.90
N ALA A 132 -9.40 -9.93 30.86
CA ALA A 132 -9.33 -11.18 30.10
C ALA A 132 -9.61 -11.04 28.58
N VAL A 133 -9.38 -9.85 28.02
CA VAL A 133 -9.50 -9.59 26.58
C VAL A 133 -8.13 -9.73 25.94
N SER A 134 -8.02 -10.52 24.85
CA SER A 134 -6.75 -10.64 24.15
C SER A 134 -6.42 -9.34 23.42
N PRO A 135 -5.27 -8.70 23.69
CA PRO A 135 -4.88 -7.47 23.01
C PRO A 135 -4.67 -7.68 21.50
N VAL A 136 -4.28 -8.88 21.10
CA VAL A 136 -4.03 -9.22 19.69
C VAL A 136 -5.32 -9.19 18.88
N GLY A 137 -6.36 -9.88 19.34
CA GLY A 137 -7.67 -9.89 18.67
C GLY A 137 -8.36 -8.53 18.67
N TYR A 138 -8.15 -7.77 19.74
CA TYR A 138 -8.78 -6.45 19.86
C TYR A 138 -8.09 -5.37 19.01
N LEU A 139 -6.76 -5.35 18.96
CA LEU A 139 -5.98 -4.27 18.34
C LEU A 139 -5.44 -4.64 16.95
N VAL A 140 -4.94 -5.87 16.77
CA VAL A 140 -4.22 -6.25 15.55
C VAL A 140 -5.19 -6.72 14.46
N LEU A 141 -6.15 -7.54 14.81
CA LEU A 141 -7.06 -8.16 13.84
C LEU A 141 -7.89 -7.15 13.03
N PRO A 142 -8.56 -6.14 13.62
CA PRO A 142 -9.34 -5.16 12.84
C PRO A 142 -8.46 -4.34 11.89
N ARG A 143 -7.23 -4.01 12.31
CA ARG A 143 -6.28 -3.25 11.50
C ARG A 143 -5.75 -4.05 10.32
N LEU A 144 -5.42 -5.33 10.54
CA LEU A 144 -4.96 -6.23 9.49
C LEU A 144 -6.02 -6.39 8.40
N LEU A 145 -7.27 -6.66 8.80
CA LEU A 145 -8.39 -6.79 7.87
C LEU A 145 -8.67 -5.50 7.11
N SER A 146 -8.60 -4.36 7.80
CA SER A 146 -8.78 -3.06 7.17
C SER A 146 -7.70 -2.78 6.12
N CYS A 147 -6.44 -3.10 6.39
CA CYS A 147 -5.35 -2.96 5.43
C CYS A 147 -5.56 -3.87 4.22
N MET A 148 -5.92 -5.14 4.45
CA MET A 148 -6.17 -6.11 3.37
C MET A 148 -7.32 -5.68 2.45
N ALA A 149 -8.38 -5.08 3.01
CA ALA A 149 -9.52 -4.61 2.24
C ALA A 149 -9.24 -3.28 1.51
N MET A 150 -8.55 -2.35 2.18
CA MET A 150 -8.33 -1.01 1.62
C MET A 150 -7.20 -0.95 0.59
N LEU A 151 -6.20 -1.84 0.68
CA LEU A 151 -5.07 -1.85 -0.26
C LEU A 151 -5.51 -2.03 -1.72
N PRO A 152 -6.32 -3.04 -2.10
CA PRO A 152 -6.77 -3.18 -3.49
C PRO A 152 -7.65 -2.01 -3.94
N ILE A 153 -8.49 -1.47 -3.06
CA ILE A 153 -9.37 -0.34 -3.37
C ILE A 153 -8.52 0.90 -3.71
N LEU A 154 -7.57 1.24 -2.83
CA LEU A 154 -6.68 2.38 -3.06
C LEU A 154 -5.80 2.18 -4.30
N THR A 155 -5.39 0.96 -4.58
CA THR A 155 -4.59 0.65 -5.77
C THR A 155 -5.38 0.90 -7.04
N VAL A 156 -6.63 0.45 -7.13
CA VAL A 156 -7.48 0.67 -8.31
C VAL A 156 -7.71 2.17 -8.55
N PHE A 157 -8.09 2.91 -7.51
CA PHE A 157 -8.27 4.36 -7.64
C PHE A 157 -6.98 5.09 -7.96
N GLY A 158 -5.88 4.73 -7.31
CA GLY A 158 -4.59 5.35 -7.52
C GLY A 158 -4.03 5.10 -8.93
N VAL A 159 -4.15 3.87 -9.46
CA VAL A 159 -3.78 3.54 -10.83
C VAL A 159 -4.61 4.35 -11.83
N SER A 160 -5.93 4.42 -11.64
CA SER A 160 -6.81 5.21 -12.50
C SER A 160 -6.39 6.68 -12.55
N ILE A 161 -6.07 7.27 -11.39
CA ILE A 161 -5.57 8.65 -11.28
C ILE A 161 -4.20 8.79 -11.97
N GLY A 162 -3.30 7.82 -11.80
CA GLY A 162 -1.98 7.82 -12.42
C GLY A 162 -2.04 7.76 -13.96
N VAL A 163 -2.86 6.87 -14.49
CA VAL A 163 -3.10 6.76 -15.95
C VAL A 163 -3.72 8.06 -16.50
N PHE A 164 -4.69 8.63 -15.78
CA PHE A 164 -5.30 9.92 -16.15
C PHE A 164 -4.27 11.06 -16.18
N GLY A 165 -3.41 11.13 -15.16
CA GLY A 165 -2.29 12.08 -15.13
C GLY A 165 -1.32 11.88 -16.29
N GLY A 166 -0.98 10.63 -16.59
CA GLY A 166 -0.15 10.27 -17.74
C GLY A 166 -0.76 10.71 -19.08
N MET A 167 -2.07 10.53 -19.25
CA MET A 167 -2.79 10.98 -20.44
C MET A 167 -2.69 12.49 -20.65
N ILE A 168 -2.90 13.29 -19.59
CA ILE A 168 -2.82 14.76 -19.66
C ILE A 168 -1.42 15.18 -20.13
N VAL A 169 -0.38 14.62 -19.53
CA VAL A 169 1.00 15.01 -19.84
C VAL A 169 1.42 14.54 -21.23
N ALA A 170 1.05 13.32 -21.66
CA ALA A 170 1.33 12.84 -23.01
C ALA A 170 0.70 13.72 -24.09
N SER A 171 -0.53 14.21 -23.84
CA SER A 171 -1.22 15.11 -24.78
C SER A 171 -0.56 16.50 -24.86
N LEU A 172 -0.06 17.02 -23.75
CA LEU A 172 0.56 18.35 -23.69
C LEU A 172 1.99 18.38 -24.26
N THR A 173 2.77 17.32 -24.00
CA THR A 173 4.22 17.31 -24.33
C THR A 173 4.52 16.72 -25.71
N HIS A 174 3.79 15.71 -26.13
CA HIS A 174 4.11 14.96 -27.36
C HIS A 174 2.97 14.99 -28.39
N GLY A 175 1.91 15.78 -28.16
CA GLY A 175 0.78 15.91 -29.09
C GLY A 175 0.01 14.59 -29.32
N VAL A 176 0.17 13.62 -28.42
CA VAL A 176 -0.60 12.37 -28.47
C VAL A 176 -2.05 12.70 -28.12
N SER A 177 -2.97 12.58 -29.10
CA SER A 177 -4.37 12.88 -28.86
C SER A 177 -4.92 12.01 -27.74
N SER A 178 -5.67 12.61 -26.80
CA SER A 178 -6.34 11.89 -25.71
C SER A 178 -7.21 10.73 -26.22
N TYR A 179 -7.80 10.88 -27.40
CA TYR A 179 -8.56 9.80 -28.06
C TYR A 179 -7.69 8.60 -28.43
N VAL A 180 -6.49 8.84 -28.95
CA VAL A 180 -5.53 7.78 -29.32
C VAL A 180 -5.00 7.08 -28.06
N PHE A 181 -4.77 7.84 -26.98
CA PHE A 181 -4.32 7.30 -25.69
C PHE A 181 -5.37 6.32 -25.10
N ILE A 182 -6.63 6.73 -25.01
CA ILE A 182 -7.72 5.89 -24.48
C ILE A 182 -7.95 4.66 -25.37
N ARG A 183 -7.99 4.83 -26.69
CA ARG A 183 -8.20 3.70 -27.60
C ARG A 183 -7.07 2.66 -27.54
N SER A 184 -5.84 3.06 -27.20
CA SER A 184 -4.73 2.13 -27.03
C SER A 184 -4.85 1.27 -25.76
N GLU A 185 -5.65 1.69 -24.78
CA GLU A 185 -5.90 0.90 -23.55
C GLU A 185 -6.92 -0.21 -23.79
N GLU A 186 -7.78 -0.10 -24.80
CA GLU A 186 -8.84 -1.09 -25.10
C GLU A 186 -8.33 -2.34 -25.83
N HIS A 187 -7.10 -2.35 -26.31
CA HIS A 187 -6.43 -3.46 -27.01
C HIS A 187 -5.32 -4.05 -26.19
#